data_7febcbf769d295b228008698f419ed82
#
_entry.id   7febcbf769d295b228008698f419ed82
#
_cell.length_a   1.000
_cell.length_b   1.000
_cell.length_c   1.000
_cell.angle_alpha   90.00
_cell.angle_beta   90.00
_cell.angle_gamma   90.00
#
_symmetry.space_group_name_H-M   'P 1'
#
loop_
_entity.id
_entity.type
_entity.pdbx_description
1 polymer ?
#
loop_
_entity_poly.entity_id
_entity_poly.type
_entity_poly.pdbx_seq_one_letter_code
_entity_poly.pdbx_strand_id
1 'polypeptide(L)'
;MDLIQRPRRLRGSETLRKMVRETRIDKSSLIYPLFVREGQGIEEEIPSMEGQFRYSVDRLPYELERLTKAGVSNIMLFGIPDHKDEVGSGAYDENGIVQRALCEAKKQFPDLYYITDVCMCEYTSHGHCGVLCGHEVENDATLELLAKTALSHVEAGADMVAPSDMMDGRVRAIRECLDKAGHKEAPIMSCAVKYASAFYGPFRDAAGSAPAFGDRKSYQMDYHNRREGMKEALTDIEEGADIIMIKPAMSYLDMVSEVYKATNVPIAAYSVSGEYAMVKAAAKMGWIDEDKIVCEMAASAYRAGVSIYLTYYAKELARFIDEGRIG
;
A
#
# COMPACT_ATOMS: atom_id res chain seq x y z
N MET A 1 22.26 48.52 2.45
CA MET A 1 21.64 47.75 1.35
C MET A 1 20.18 47.54 1.67
N ASP A 2 19.27 48.10 0.88
CA ASP A 2 17.84 47.97 1.11
C ASP A 2 17.32 46.72 0.42
N LEU A 3 17.00 45.68 1.22
CA LEU A 3 16.49 44.41 0.73
C LEU A 3 14.98 44.54 0.49
N ILE A 4 14.56 44.56 -0.79
CA ILE A 4 13.14 44.57 -1.20
C ILE A 4 12.53 43.19 -0.95
N GLN A 5 13.20 42.11 -1.40
CA GLN A 5 12.76 40.74 -1.21
C GLN A 5 13.27 40.17 0.12
N ARG A 6 12.35 39.73 0.96
CA ARG A 6 12.65 39.10 2.25
C ARG A 6 11.77 37.88 2.48
N PRO A 7 12.16 36.69 2.00
CA PRO A 7 11.37 35.46 2.17
C PRO A 7 11.04 35.11 3.63
N ARG A 8 11.88 35.54 4.59
CA ARG A 8 11.65 35.38 6.04
C ARG A 8 10.38 36.04 6.55
N ARG A 9 9.80 37.01 5.81
CA ARG A 9 8.55 37.66 6.21
C ARG A 9 7.40 36.68 6.43
N LEU A 10 7.35 35.59 5.62
CA LEU A 10 6.32 34.54 5.73
C LEU A 10 6.62 33.47 6.80
N ARG A 11 7.72 33.63 7.56
CA ARG A 11 8.13 32.68 8.61
C ARG A 11 7.93 33.22 10.03
N GLY A 12 7.45 34.44 10.17
CA GLY A 12 7.50 35.22 11.43
C GLY A 12 6.64 34.68 12.57
N SER A 13 5.54 34.00 12.29
CA SER A 13 4.69 33.37 13.31
C SER A 13 4.16 32.03 12.86
N GLU A 14 3.72 31.21 13.82
CA GLU A 14 3.10 29.91 13.51
C GLU A 14 1.82 30.09 12.70
N THR A 15 0.96 31.02 13.11
CA THR A 15 -0.29 31.36 12.41
C THR A 15 -0.03 31.72 10.94
N LEU A 16 0.98 32.58 10.69
CA LEU A 16 1.32 32.97 9.34
C LEU A 16 1.85 31.75 8.54
N ARG A 17 2.73 30.94 9.13
CA ARG A 17 3.22 29.72 8.46
C ARG A 17 2.08 28.76 8.11
N LYS A 18 1.11 28.55 9.03
CA LYS A 18 -0.09 27.74 8.76
C LYS A 18 -0.96 28.33 7.64
N MET A 19 -1.12 29.67 7.62
CA MET A 19 -1.93 30.37 6.62
C MET A 19 -1.38 30.21 5.20
N VAL A 20 -0.06 30.27 5.03
CA VAL A 20 0.60 30.17 3.71
C VAL A 20 1.01 28.74 3.33
N ARG A 21 0.59 27.74 4.11
CA ARG A 21 0.92 26.34 3.85
C ARG A 21 0.24 25.87 2.56
N GLU A 22 1.03 25.40 1.60
CA GLU A 22 0.55 24.92 0.30
C GLU A 22 0.05 23.46 0.38
N THR A 23 0.79 22.61 1.11
CA THR A 23 0.47 21.20 1.27
C THR A 23 -0.42 21.00 2.49
N ARG A 24 -1.56 20.34 2.30
CA ARG A 24 -2.48 19.97 3.36
C ARG A 24 -2.77 18.48 3.31
N ILE A 25 -2.96 17.88 4.46
CA ILE A 25 -3.19 16.44 4.61
C ILE A 25 -4.50 16.26 5.37
N ASP A 26 -5.36 15.40 4.85
CA ASP A 26 -6.62 15.02 5.48
C ASP A 26 -6.64 13.53 5.81
N LYS A 27 -7.34 13.15 6.88
CA LYS A 27 -7.46 11.74 7.31
C LYS A 27 -8.08 10.85 6.24
N SER A 28 -8.99 11.38 5.44
CA SER A 28 -9.66 10.65 4.35
C SER A 28 -8.71 10.14 3.28
N SER A 29 -7.49 10.69 3.21
CA SER A 29 -6.46 10.28 2.25
C SER A 29 -5.46 9.26 2.81
N LEU A 30 -5.58 8.89 4.10
CA LEU A 30 -4.71 7.91 4.74
C LEU A 30 -5.27 6.49 4.54
N ILE A 31 -4.39 5.54 4.21
CA ILE A 31 -4.70 4.12 4.16
C ILE A 31 -3.82 3.40 5.19
N TYR A 32 -4.44 2.54 6.01
CA TYR A 32 -3.71 1.69 6.95
C TYR A 32 -3.55 0.28 6.40
N PRO A 33 -2.30 -0.24 6.24
CA PRO A 33 -2.05 -1.63 5.85
C PRO A 33 -2.27 -2.57 7.03
N LEU A 34 -3.03 -3.66 6.83
CA LEU A 34 -3.44 -4.58 7.87
C LEU A 34 -3.25 -6.02 7.42
N PHE A 35 -2.62 -6.84 8.28
CA PHE A 35 -2.33 -8.24 8.01
C PHE A 35 -3.37 -9.16 8.66
N VAL A 36 -4.01 -10.00 7.84
CA VAL A 36 -4.95 -11.02 8.29
C VAL A 36 -4.35 -12.41 8.07
N ARG A 37 -4.44 -13.26 9.09
CA ARG A 37 -3.90 -14.62 9.03
C ARG A 37 -4.91 -15.67 9.44
N GLU A 38 -4.65 -16.89 9.02
CA GLU A 38 -5.39 -18.07 9.48
C GLU A 38 -5.22 -18.30 10.98
N GLY A 39 -6.22 -18.96 11.58
CA GLY A 39 -6.24 -19.28 13.00
C GLY A 39 -7.38 -18.59 13.74
N GLN A 40 -7.34 -18.67 15.08
CA GLN A 40 -8.36 -18.11 15.96
C GLN A 40 -7.70 -17.48 17.20
N GLY A 41 -8.22 -16.35 17.66
CA GLY A 41 -7.74 -15.65 18.85
C GLY A 41 -6.38 -14.97 18.69
N ILE A 42 -5.90 -14.78 17.46
CA ILE A 42 -4.54 -14.29 17.19
C ILE A 42 -4.52 -12.76 17.09
N GLU A 43 -3.68 -12.13 17.90
CA GLU A 43 -3.17 -10.77 17.80
C GLU A 43 -1.66 -10.87 18.07
N GLU A 44 -0.87 -11.05 17.00
CA GLU A 44 0.55 -11.37 17.06
C GLU A 44 1.38 -10.21 16.54
N GLU A 45 2.24 -9.63 17.38
CA GLU A 45 3.13 -8.55 16.96
C GLU A 45 4.16 -9.04 15.94
N ILE A 46 4.41 -8.22 14.92
CA ILE A 46 5.41 -8.50 13.89
C ILE A 46 6.77 -8.07 14.43
N PRO A 47 7.74 -9.01 14.64
CA PRO A 47 8.99 -8.69 15.34
C PRO A 47 9.82 -7.58 14.67
N SER A 48 9.77 -7.49 13.35
CA SER A 48 10.49 -6.49 12.56
C SER A 48 9.75 -5.16 12.40
N MET A 49 8.53 -5.04 12.96
CA MET A 49 7.65 -3.87 12.82
C MET A 49 6.94 -3.57 14.15
N GLU A 50 7.69 -3.04 15.12
CA GLU A 50 7.18 -2.71 16.47
C GLU A 50 5.84 -1.96 16.43
N GLY A 51 4.83 -2.49 17.14
CA GLY A 51 3.47 -1.93 17.18
C GLY A 51 2.57 -2.31 16.00
N GLN A 52 3.03 -3.16 15.08
CA GLN A 52 2.22 -3.72 13.99
C GLN A 52 1.95 -5.20 14.26
N PHE A 53 0.74 -5.66 13.92
CA PHE A 53 0.26 -6.99 14.30
C PHE A 53 -0.33 -7.75 13.10
N ARG A 54 -0.32 -9.09 13.22
CA ARG A 54 -1.14 -10.00 12.40
C ARG A 54 -2.37 -10.38 13.21
N TYR A 55 -3.53 -10.34 12.57
CA TYR A 55 -4.80 -10.64 13.24
C TYR A 55 -5.47 -11.85 12.58
N SER A 56 -6.03 -12.76 13.41
CA SER A 56 -7.04 -13.70 12.89
C SER A 56 -8.36 -12.97 12.62
N VAL A 57 -9.22 -13.59 11.80
CA VAL A 57 -10.50 -12.98 11.39
C VAL A 57 -11.36 -12.56 12.59
N ASP A 58 -11.39 -13.37 13.65
CA ASP A 58 -12.15 -13.06 14.88
C ASP A 58 -11.53 -11.94 15.73
N ARG A 59 -10.26 -11.60 15.53
CA ARG A 59 -9.56 -10.50 16.21
C ARG A 59 -9.52 -9.21 15.39
N LEU A 60 -9.68 -9.30 14.10
CA LEU A 60 -9.71 -8.15 13.20
C LEU A 60 -10.68 -7.01 13.66
N PRO A 61 -11.91 -7.28 14.14
CA PRO A 61 -12.83 -6.25 14.58
C PRO A 61 -12.29 -5.31 15.65
N TYR A 62 -11.42 -5.77 16.53
CA TYR A 62 -10.82 -4.93 17.58
C TYR A 62 -9.88 -3.86 16.99
N GLU A 63 -9.10 -4.21 15.96
CA GLU A 63 -8.25 -3.23 15.29
C GLU A 63 -9.07 -2.29 14.41
N LEU A 64 -10.12 -2.79 13.74
CA LEU A 64 -11.03 -1.94 12.98
C LEU A 64 -11.71 -0.89 13.87
N GLU A 65 -12.10 -1.25 15.08
CA GLU A 65 -12.63 -0.31 16.07
C GLU A 65 -11.59 0.76 16.48
N ARG A 66 -10.31 0.36 16.69
CA ARG A 66 -9.21 1.30 17.00
C ARG A 66 -8.99 2.29 15.84
N LEU A 67 -9.00 1.81 14.58
CA LEU A 67 -8.86 2.62 13.38
C LEU A 67 -10.02 3.60 13.22
N THR A 68 -11.26 3.13 13.38
CA THR A 68 -12.47 3.97 13.34
C THR A 68 -12.42 5.09 14.38
N LYS A 69 -12.03 4.76 15.64
CA LYS A 69 -11.87 5.75 16.72
C LYS A 69 -10.78 6.77 16.43
N ALA A 70 -9.72 6.39 15.71
CA ALA A 70 -8.68 7.31 15.27
C ALA A 70 -9.11 8.17 14.06
N GLY A 71 -10.23 7.84 13.42
CA GLY A 71 -10.72 8.51 12.21
C GLY A 71 -10.01 8.05 10.93
N VAL A 72 -9.43 6.85 10.93
CA VAL A 72 -8.87 6.19 9.74
C VAL A 72 -9.93 5.28 9.15
N SER A 73 -10.39 5.58 7.94
CA SER A 73 -11.51 4.90 7.29
C SER A 73 -11.08 3.96 6.15
N ASN A 74 -9.86 4.08 5.65
CA ASN A 74 -9.40 3.27 4.51
C ASN A 74 -8.36 2.25 4.97
N ILE A 75 -8.55 1.01 4.59
CA ILE A 75 -7.74 -0.12 5.05
C ILE A 75 -7.30 -0.94 3.84
N MET A 76 -6.03 -1.33 3.81
CA MET A 76 -5.52 -2.27 2.81
C MET A 76 -5.20 -3.59 3.46
N LEU A 77 -5.89 -4.66 3.04
CA LEU A 77 -5.76 -6.01 3.58
C LEU A 77 -4.67 -6.79 2.86
N PHE A 78 -3.82 -7.47 3.63
CA PHE A 78 -2.83 -8.44 3.19
C PHE A 78 -3.13 -9.79 3.84
N GLY A 79 -3.30 -10.84 3.04
CA GLY A 79 -3.63 -12.18 3.53
C GLY A 79 -2.40 -13.04 3.81
N ILE A 80 -2.45 -13.82 4.89
CA ILE A 80 -1.40 -14.78 5.25
C ILE A 80 -2.07 -16.15 5.46
N PRO A 81 -2.10 -17.00 4.42
CA PRO A 81 -2.68 -18.34 4.53
C PRO A 81 -1.73 -19.27 5.30
N ASP A 82 -2.29 -20.30 5.97
CA ASP A 82 -1.51 -21.37 6.59
C ASP A 82 -0.99 -22.38 5.56
N HIS A 83 -1.74 -22.56 4.47
CA HIS A 83 -1.38 -23.45 3.37
C HIS A 83 -0.98 -22.66 2.13
N LYS A 84 0.16 -23.05 1.54
CA LYS A 84 0.68 -22.46 0.30
C LYS A 84 0.97 -23.57 -0.70
N ASP A 85 0.68 -23.32 -1.96
CA ASP A 85 0.96 -24.24 -3.06
C ASP A 85 1.70 -23.56 -4.23
N GLU A 86 2.01 -24.29 -5.27
CA GLU A 86 2.79 -23.78 -6.40
C GLU A 86 2.06 -22.73 -7.22
N VAL A 87 0.73 -22.73 -7.19
CA VAL A 87 -0.13 -21.82 -7.96
C VAL A 87 -0.83 -20.77 -7.10
N GLY A 88 -0.56 -20.76 -5.78
CA GLY A 88 -1.14 -19.80 -4.85
C GLY A 88 -2.66 -19.85 -4.78
N SER A 89 -3.25 -21.08 -4.79
CA SER A 89 -4.70 -21.28 -4.92
C SER A 89 -5.51 -20.60 -3.81
N GLY A 90 -4.94 -20.44 -2.62
CA GLY A 90 -5.56 -19.72 -1.50
C GLY A 90 -5.85 -18.24 -1.78
N ALA A 91 -5.23 -17.62 -2.80
CA ALA A 91 -5.45 -16.23 -3.15
C ALA A 91 -6.85 -15.99 -3.75
N TYR A 92 -7.33 -16.95 -4.56
CA TYR A 92 -8.62 -16.88 -5.27
C TYR A 92 -9.67 -17.88 -4.76
N ASP A 93 -9.43 -18.52 -3.62
CA ASP A 93 -10.41 -19.37 -2.94
C ASP A 93 -11.54 -18.51 -2.37
N GLU A 94 -12.80 -18.86 -2.65
CA GLU A 94 -13.98 -18.16 -2.11
C GLU A 94 -14.00 -18.13 -0.57
N ASN A 95 -13.36 -19.09 0.08
CA ASN A 95 -13.17 -19.16 1.53
C ASN A 95 -11.75 -18.81 1.97
N GLY A 96 -10.99 -18.13 1.13
CA GLY A 96 -9.65 -17.64 1.42
C GLY A 96 -9.62 -16.67 2.60
N ILE A 97 -8.43 -16.47 3.16
CA ILE A 97 -8.27 -15.63 4.36
C ILE A 97 -8.75 -14.19 4.17
N VAL A 98 -8.45 -13.56 3.01
CA VAL A 98 -8.89 -12.20 2.69
C VAL A 98 -10.40 -12.15 2.49
N GLN A 99 -10.98 -13.10 1.76
CA GLN A 99 -12.41 -13.18 1.50
C GLN A 99 -13.21 -13.32 2.80
N ARG A 100 -12.79 -14.19 3.70
CA ARG A 100 -13.42 -14.32 5.03
C ARG A 100 -13.27 -13.08 5.90
N ALA A 101 -12.09 -12.44 5.86
CA ALA A 101 -11.83 -11.19 6.57
C ALA A 101 -12.74 -10.07 6.07
N LEU A 102 -12.90 -9.92 4.75
CA LEU A 102 -13.81 -8.95 4.14
C LEU A 102 -15.27 -9.19 4.55
N CYS A 103 -15.76 -10.42 4.41
CA CYS A 103 -17.12 -10.77 4.79
C CYS A 103 -17.42 -10.43 6.25
N GLU A 104 -16.49 -10.71 7.18
CA GLU A 104 -16.69 -10.42 8.59
C GLU A 104 -16.53 -8.92 8.89
N ALA A 105 -15.55 -8.27 8.30
CA ALA A 105 -15.32 -6.84 8.50
C ALA A 105 -16.48 -5.97 7.98
N LYS A 106 -17.00 -6.25 6.79
CA LYS A 106 -18.14 -5.54 6.20
C LYS A 106 -19.44 -5.66 7.03
N LYS A 107 -19.65 -6.79 7.70
CA LYS A 107 -20.81 -6.97 8.58
C LYS A 107 -20.80 -6.03 9.79
N GLN A 108 -19.60 -5.83 10.38
CA GLN A 108 -19.46 -5.08 11.62
C GLN A 108 -19.07 -3.61 11.38
N PHE A 109 -18.33 -3.32 10.32
CA PHE A 109 -17.82 -1.98 9.96
C PHE A 109 -18.12 -1.66 8.49
N PRO A 110 -19.40 -1.53 8.09
CA PRO A 110 -19.79 -1.31 6.69
C PRO A 110 -19.32 0.03 6.12
N ASP A 111 -19.05 1.02 6.98
CA ASP A 111 -18.65 2.37 6.59
C ASP A 111 -17.14 2.50 6.30
N LEU A 112 -16.34 1.46 6.60
CA LEU A 112 -14.93 1.44 6.25
C LEU A 112 -14.75 1.05 4.77
N TYR A 113 -13.73 1.63 4.14
CA TYR A 113 -13.37 1.37 2.75
C TYR A 113 -12.25 0.31 2.70
N TYR A 114 -12.55 -0.84 2.12
CA TYR A 114 -11.67 -2.01 2.08
C TYR A 114 -10.98 -2.14 0.74
N ILE A 115 -9.67 -2.00 0.77
CA ILE A 115 -8.78 -2.20 -0.37
C ILE A 115 -8.08 -3.55 -0.16
N THR A 116 -7.88 -4.33 -1.19
CA THR A 116 -7.15 -5.60 -1.08
C THR A 116 -5.92 -5.63 -1.96
N ASP A 117 -4.80 -6.08 -1.42
CA ASP A 117 -3.63 -6.44 -2.23
C ASP A 117 -3.97 -7.62 -3.14
N VAL A 118 -3.58 -7.53 -4.40
CA VAL A 118 -3.70 -8.62 -5.37
C VAL A 118 -2.29 -9.02 -5.77
N CYS A 119 -1.82 -10.13 -5.20
CA CYS A 119 -0.53 -10.72 -5.47
C CYS A 119 -0.56 -12.22 -5.16
N MET A 120 0.40 -12.96 -5.71
CA MET A 120 0.52 -14.39 -5.47
C MET A 120 1.56 -14.73 -4.38
N CYS A 121 2.46 -13.80 -4.02
CA CYS A 121 3.64 -14.11 -3.21
C CYS A 121 3.35 -14.54 -1.77
N GLU A 122 2.24 -14.15 -1.20
CA GLU A 122 1.77 -14.58 0.12
C GLU A 122 1.24 -16.03 0.07
N TYR A 123 0.79 -16.50 -1.08
CA TYR A 123 0.06 -17.75 -1.29
C TYR A 123 0.88 -18.83 -2.00
N THR A 124 1.92 -18.45 -2.75
CA THR A 124 2.80 -19.40 -3.41
C THR A 124 3.82 -20.01 -2.45
N SER A 125 4.07 -21.32 -2.55
CA SER A 125 5.05 -22.04 -1.74
C SER A 125 6.48 -21.57 -1.95
N HIS A 126 6.77 -21.01 -3.12
CA HIS A 126 8.09 -20.45 -3.49
C HIS A 126 8.21 -18.94 -3.23
N GLY A 127 7.14 -18.24 -2.86
CA GLY A 127 7.15 -16.82 -2.50
C GLY A 127 7.36 -15.83 -3.66
N HIS A 128 7.33 -16.27 -4.92
CA HIS A 128 7.31 -15.36 -6.07
C HIS A 128 5.89 -14.88 -6.38
N CYS A 129 5.79 -13.73 -7.08
CA CYS A 129 4.51 -13.05 -7.35
C CYS A 129 3.70 -13.64 -8.51
N GLY A 130 4.08 -14.78 -9.04
CA GLY A 130 3.41 -15.48 -10.12
C GLY A 130 3.78 -16.94 -10.16
N VAL A 131 3.17 -17.71 -11.07
CA VAL A 131 3.48 -19.13 -11.30
C VAL A 131 4.84 -19.27 -11.96
N LEU A 132 5.48 -20.42 -11.73
CA LEU A 132 6.83 -20.67 -12.23
C LEU A 132 6.82 -21.63 -13.44
N CYS A 133 7.64 -21.32 -14.43
CA CYS A 133 8.14 -22.25 -15.42
C CYS A 133 9.63 -22.48 -15.16
N GLY A 134 9.99 -23.62 -14.56
CA GLY A 134 11.33 -23.85 -14.04
C GLY A 134 11.65 -22.91 -12.88
N HIS A 135 12.60 -21.96 -13.10
CA HIS A 135 13.00 -20.96 -12.11
C HIS A 135 12.56 -19.54 -12.47
N GLU A 136 11.80 -19.37 -13.53
CA GLU A 136 11.33 -18.06 -14.01
C GLU A 136 9.83 -17.90 -13.75
N VAL A 137 9.40 -16.68 -13.46
CA VAL A 137 7.98 -16.36 -13.32
C VAL A 137 7.36 -16.26 -14.72
N GLU A 138 6.32 -17.07 -14.95
CA GLU A 138 5.57 -17.08 -16.20
C GLU A 138 4.52 -15.97 -16.17
N ASN A 139 4.75 -14.91 -16.95
CA ASN A 139 3.89 -13.72 -16.95
C ASN A 139 2.43 -14.06 -17.32
N ASP A 140 2.23 -14.60 -18.51
CA ASP A 140 0.89 -14.72 -19.11
C ASP A 140 0.02 -15.72 -18.35
N ALA A 141 0.61 -16.82 -17.88
CA ALA A 141 -0.11 -17.80 -17.05
C ALA A 141 -0.52 -17.22 -15.69
N THR A 142 0.21 -16.24 -15.18
CA THR A 142 -0.10 -15.56 -13.92
C THR A 142 -1.30 -14.61 -14.04
N LEU A 143 -1.52 -14.00 -15.19
CA LEU A 143 -2.59 -13.00 -15.40
C LEU A 143 -3.97 -13.55 -15.05
N GLU A 144 -4.27 -14.78 -15.45
CA GLU A 144 -5.56 -15.41 -15.16
C GLU A 144 -5.79 -15.59 -13.64
N LEU A 145 -4.74 -15.94 -12.90
CA LEU A 145 -4.84 -16.13 -11.45
C LEU A 145 -5.00 -14.81 -10.71
N LEU A 146 -4.30 -13.76 -11.14
CA LEU A 146 -4.46 -12.41 -10.62
C LEU A 146 -5.87 -11.87 -10.85
N ALA A 147 -6.41 -12.08 -12.05
CA ALA A 147 -7.77 -11.67 -12.39
C ALA A 147 -8.81 -12.44 -11.54
N LYS A 148 -8.64 -13.75 -11.33
CA LYS A 148 -9.49 -14.55 -10.42
C LYS A 148 -9.40 -14.07 -8.98
N THR A 149 -8.20 -13.74 -8.50
CA THR A 149 -7.97 -13.20 -7.16
C THR A 149 -8.72 -11.87 -6.97
N ALA A 150 -8.55 -10.94 -7.91
CA ALA A 150 -9.24 -9.65 -7.85
C ALA A 150 -10.76 -9.82 -7.85
N LEU A 151 -11.30 -10.69 -8.71
CA LEU A 151 -12.73 -10.96 -8.77
C LEU A 151 -13.25 -11.54 -7.44
N SER A 152 -12.57 -12.55 -6.89
CA SER A 152 -12.99 -13.19 -5.63
C SER A 152 -12.98 -12.19 -4.45
N HIS A 153 -12.04 -11.24 -4.45
CA HIS A 153 -12.00 -10.16 -3.44
C HIS A 153 -13.18 -9.22 -3.58
N VAL A 154 -13.51 -8.78 -4.81
CA VAL A 154 -14.66 -7.89 -5.06
C VAL A 154 -15.97 -8.60 -4.70
N GLU A 155 -16.16 -9.86 -5.07
CA GLU A 155 -17.32 -10.68 -4.70
C GLU A 155 -17.45 -10.87 -3.18
N ALA A 156 -16.33 -10.92 -2.46
CA ALA A 156 -16.31 -10.97 -1.00
C ALA A 156 -16.55 -9.62 -0.32
N GLY A 157 -16.59 -8.50 -1.06
CA GLY A 157 -16.92 -7.17 -0.57
C GLY A 157 -15.78 -6.16 -0.53
N ALA A 158 -14.67 -6.39 -1.24
CA ALA A 158 -13.65 -5.36 -1.45
C ALA A 158 -14.23 -4.18 -2.24
N ASP A 159 -13.95 -2.96 -1.78
CA ASP A 159 -14.37 -1.73 -2.47
C ASP A 159 -13.38 -1.34 -3.57
N MET A 160 -12.13 -1.80 -3.50
CA MET A 160 -11.06 -1.54 -4.47
C MET A 160 -10.06 -2.69 -4.44
N VAL A 161 -9.48 -3.00 -5.59
CA VAL A 161 -8.36 -3.95 -5.69
C VAL A 161 -7.06 -3.24 -6.04
N ALA A 162 -5.94 -3.73 -5.49
CA ALA A 162 -4.63 -3.10 -5.65
C ALA A 162 -3.57 -4.11 -6.09
N PRO A 163 -3.45 -4.40 -7.40
CA PRO A 163 -2.45 -5.33 -7.91
C PRO A 163 -1.04 -4.85 -7.64
N SER A 164 -0.22 -5.73 -7.06
CA SER A 164 1.15 -5.42 -6.64
C SER A 164 2.21 -6.41 -7.15
N ASP A 165 1.83 -7.28 -8.03
CA ASP A 165 2.62 -8.37 -8.58
C ASP A 165 3.69 -7.94 -9.60
N MET A 166 3.42 -6.91 -10.42
CA MET A 166 4.25 -6.37 -11.50
C MET A 166 4.31 -7.25 -12.77
N MET A 167 3.29 -8.05 -13.05
CA MET A 167 3.19 -8.75 -14.34
C MET A 167 2.72 -7.80 -15.44
N ASP A 168 3.27 -7.92 -16.65
CA ASP A 168 2.83 -7.14 -17.80
C ASP A 168 1.39 -7.51 -18.17
N GLY A 169 0.51 -6.51 -18.38
CA GLY A 169 -0.87 -6.71 -18.80
C GLY A 169 -1.86 -7.07 -17.69
N ARG A 170 -1.42 -7.10 -16.42
CA ARG A 170 -2.24 -7.51 -15.29
C ARG A 170 -3.43 -6.60 -15.01
N VAL A 171 -3.26 -5.29 -15.18
CA VAL A 171 -4.35 -4.33 -14.93
C VAL A 171 -5.47 -4.55 -15.93
N ARG A 172 -5.13 -4.75 -17.21
CA ARG A 172 -6.10 -5.09 -18.25
C ARG A 172 -6.82 -6.40 -17.95
N ALA A 173 -6.08 -7.45 -17.61
CA ALA A 173 -6.66 -8.76 -17.31
C ALA A 173 -7.66 -8.67 -16.13
N ILE A 174 -7.31 -7.94 -15.07
CA ILE A 174 -8.19 -7.69 -13.91
C ILE A 174 -9.41 -6.87 -14.35
N ARG A 175 -9.23 -5.76 -15.09
CA ARG A 175 -10.32 -4.89 -15.52
C ARG A 175 -11.33 -5.64 -16.39
N GLU A 176 -10.86 -6.37 -17.39
CA GLU A 176 -11.71 -7.16 -18.27
C GLU A 176 -12.48 -8.26 -17.52
N CYS A 177 -11.85 -8.91 -16.54
CA CYS A 177 -12.48 -9.91 -15.70
C CYS A 177 -13.59 -9.33 -14.84
N LEU A 178 -13.32 -8.21 -14.14
CA LEU A 178 -14.28 -7.51 -13.30
C LEU A 178 -15.47 -6.98 -14.12
N ASP A 179 -15.22 -6.38 -15.29
CA ASP A 179 -16.26 -5.86 -16.17
C ASP A 179 -17.17 -6.96 -16.71
N LYS A 180 -16.59 -8.08 -17.11
CA LYS A 180 -17.33 -9.27 -17.59
C LYS A 180 -18.20 -9.88 -16.49
N ALA A 181 -17.74 -9.86 -15.25
CA ALA A 181 -18.50 -10.33 -14.08
C ALA A 181 -19.56 -9.32 -13.61
N GLY A 182 -19.60 -8.09 -14.17
CA GLY A 182 -20.56 -7.06 -13.84
C GLY A 182 -20.08 -6.04 -12.79
N HIS A 183 -18.82 -6.14 -12.35
CA HIS A 183 -18.22 -5.24 -11.34
C HIS A 183 -17.50 -4.05 -11.98
N LYS A 184 -18.16 -3.34 -12.88
CA LYS A 184 -17.59 -2.22 -13.64
C LYS A 184 -17.20 -1.02 -12.78
N GLU A 185 -17.83 -0.89 -11.61
CA GLU A 185 -17.60 0.23 -10.68
C GLU A 185 -16.47 -0.03 -9.67
N ALA A 186 -15.88 -1.25 -9.67
CA ALA A 186 -14.77 -1.57 -8.76
C ALA A 186 -13.47 -0.90 -9.24
N PRO A 187 -12.89 0.06 -8.48
CA PRO A 187 -11.68 0.75 -8.88
C PRO A 187 -10.44 -0.17 -8.78
N ILE A 188 -9.42 0.16 -9.57
CA ILE A 188 -8.11 -0.50 -9.55
C ILE A 188 -7.03 0.53 -9.15
N MET A 189 -6.36 0.30 -8.01
CA MET A 189 -5.19 1.06 -7.58
C MET A 189 -3.92 0.24 -7.87
N SER A 190 -3.29 0.47 -9.01
CA SER A 190 -2.12 -0.32 -9.39
C SER A 190 -0.82 0.14 -8.72
N CYS A 191 -0.06 -0.80 -8.14
CA CYS A 191 1.35 -0.59 -7.80
C CYS A 191 2.21 -0.52 -9.08
N ALA A 192 1.90 0.41 -9.99
CA ALA A 192 2.54 0.53 -11.28
C ALA A 192 4.03 0.85 -11.20
N VAL A 193 4.41 1.70 -10.24
CA VAL A 193 5.81 2.14 -10.06
C VAL A 193 6.40 1.45 -8.83
N LYS A 194 6.69 0.15 -8.98
CA LYS A 194 7.23 -0.68 -7.89
C LYS A 194 8.65 -1.15 -8.21
N TYR A 195 9.59 -0.74 -7.41
CA TYR A 195 11.00 -1.06 -7.55
C TYR A 195 11.41 -2.29 -6.74
N ALA A 196 12.41 -3.04 -7.23
CA ALA A 196 13.09 -4.10 -6.47
C ALA A 196 13.90 -3.47 -5.33
N SER A 197 13.28 -3.33 -4.17
CA SER A 197 13.79 -2.52 -3.06
C SER A 197 14.21 -3.34 -1.84
N ALA A 198 15.30 -2.92 -1.19
CA ALA A 198 15.73 -3.42 0.10
C ALA A 198 14.77 -3.03 1.24
N PHE A 199 13.95 -2.00 1.06
CA PHE A 199 12.97 -1.54 2.06
C PHE A 199 11.80 -2.52 2.30
N TYR A 200 11.71 -3.64 1.56
CA TYR A 200 10.65 -4.64 1.76
C TYR A 200 11.00 -5.74 2.78
N GLY A 201 12.19 -5.68 3.41
CA GLY A 201 12.62 -6.71 4.36
C GLY A 201 11.58 -7.03 5.44
N PRO A 202 11.13 -6.05 6.24
CA PRO A 202 10.14 -6.31 7.29
C PRO A 202 8.77 -6.77 6.79
N PHE A 203 8.34 -6.36 5.59
CA PHE A 203 7.10 -6.86 4.98
C PHE A 203 7.20 -8.36 4.64
N ARG A 204 8.36 -8.81 4.11
CA ARG A 204 8.56 -10.24 3.80
C ARG A 204 8.46 -11.09 5.05
N ASP A 205 8.95 -10.58 6.19
CA ASP A 205 8.77 -11.21 7.49
C ASP A 205 7.29 -11.19 7.91
N ALA A 206 6.63 -10.03 7.80
CA ALA A 206 5.22 -9.87 8.18
C ALA A 206 4.29 -10.80 7.41
N ALA A 207 4.43 -10.90 6.10
CA ALA A 207 3.56 -11.65 5.20
C ALA A 207 4.06 -13.10 4.93
N GLY A 208 5.22 -13.49 5.47
CA GLY A 208 5.82 -14.79 5.16
C GLY A 208 6.05 -15.00 3.66
N SER A 209 6.40 -13.92 2.93
CA SER A 209 6.45 -13.89 1.46
C SER A 209 7.87 -13.74 0.91
N ALA A 210 8.90 -14.12 1.68
CA ALA A 210 10.26 -14.15 1.18
C ALA A 210 10.39 -15.18 0.04
N PRO A 211 11.03 -14.83 -1.10
CA PRO A 211 11.25 -15.79 -2.16
C PRO A 211 12.17 -16.92 -1.66
N ALA A 212 11.80 -18.17 -1.94
CA ALA A 212 12.55 -19.37 -1.53
C ALA A 212 13.91 -19.49 -2.27
N PHE A 213 14.02 -18.85 -3.43
CA PHE A 213 15.24 -18.79 -4.25
C PHE A 213 15.27 -17.49 -5.07
N GLY A 214 16.46 -17.12 -5.55
CA GLY A 214 16.63 -15.95 -6.43
C GLY A 214 16.24 -14.63 -5.79
N ASP A 215 15.74 -13.74 -6.63
CA ASP A 215 15.19 -12.44 -6.23
C ASP A 215 13.98 -12.06 -7.12
N ARG A 216 13.47 -10.84 -7.01
CA ARG A 216 12.30 -10.36 -7.77
C ARG A 216 12.65 -9.38 -8.88
N LYS A 217 13.93 -9.26 -9.26
CA LYS A 217 14.39 -8.25 -10.22
C LYS A 217 14.00 -8.55 -11.68
N SER A 218 13.54 -9.78 -11.96
CA SER A 218 13.01 -10.14 -13.28
C SER A 218 11.64 -9.51 -13.58
N TYR A 219 10.92 -9.03 -12.54
CA TYR A 219 9.60 -8.41 -12.68
C TYR A 219 9.39 -7.14 -11.86
N GLN A 220 10.18 -6.87 -10.81
CA GLN A 220 10.21 -5.57 -10.15
C GLN A 220 11.32 -4.72 -10.75
N MET A 221 11.05 -3.44 -11.00
CA MET A 221 11.97 -2.54 -11.69
C MET A 221 13.30 -2.35 -10.98
N ASP A 222 14.37 -2.13 -11.74
CA ASP A 222 15.64 -1.68 -11.22
C ASP A 222 15.52 -0.24 -10.68
N TYR A 223 15.93 -0.03 -9.43
CA TYR A 223 15.86 1.28 -8.75
C TYR A 223 16.72 2.37 -9.39
N HIS A 224 17.55 2.05 -10.38
CA HIS A 224 18.29 3.03 -11.18
C HIS A 224 17.44 3.61 -12.34
N ASN A 225 16.29 3.01 -12.67
CA ASN A 225 15.55 3.29 -13.88
C ASN A 225 14.33 4.19 -13.63
N ARG A 226 14.45 5.48 -13.97
CA ARG A 226 13.35 6.43 -13.85
C ARG A 226 12.35 6.34 -15.02
N ARG A 227 12.87 6.23 -16.26
CA ARG A 227 12.02 6.21 -17.46
C ARG A 227 11.15 4.96 -17.55
N GLU A 228 11.63 3.86 -17.04
CA GLU A 228 10.88 2.61 -16.92
C GLU A 228 9.66 2.80 -16.02
N GLY A 229 9.81 3.41 -14.83
CA GLY A 229 8.70 3.72 -13.95
C GLY A 229 7.63 4.60 -14.58
N MET A 230 8.02 5.56 -15.44
CA MET A 230 7.05 6.35 -16.22
C MET A 230 6.33 5.50 -17.26
N LYS A 231 7.02 4.58 -17.94
CA LYS A 231 6.42 3.67 -18.90
C LYS A 231 5.40 2.77 -18.21
N GLU A 232 5.74 2.16 -17.07
CA GLU A 232 4.84 1.32 -16.27
C GLU A 232 3.58 2.09 -15.85
N ALA A 233 3.74 3.31 -15.31
CA ALA A 233 2.61 4.14 -14.90
C ALA A 233 1.65 4.43 -16.05
N LEU A 234 2.17 4.80 -17.23
CA LEU A 234 1.34 5.12 -18.39
C LEU A 234 0.68 3.86 -18.97
N THR A 235 1.39 2.73 -19.02
CA THR A 235 0.84 1.45 -19.48
C THR A 235 -0.33 1.00 -18.58
N ASP A 236 -0.17 1.05 -17.24
CA ASP A 236 -1.23 0.65 -16.32
C ASP A 236 -2.48 1.56 -16.42
N ILE A 237 -2.29 2.87 -16.68
CA ILE A 237 -3.39 3.80 -16.96
C ILE A 237 -4.13 3.42 -18.26
N GLU A 238 -3.40 3.11 -19.33
CA GLU A 238 -4.00 2.65 -20.59
C GLU A 238 -4.72 1.31 -20.45
N GLU A 239 -4.29 0.47 -19.53
CA GLU A 239 -4.91 -0.80 -19.18
C GLU A 239 -6.15 -0.67 -18.27
N GLY A 240 -6.40 0.51 -17.71
CA GLY A 240 -7.59 0.80 -16.91
C GLY A 240 -7.34 0.96 -15.41
N ALA A 241 -6.13 1.29 -14.96
CA ALA A 241 -5.90 1.70 -13.58
C ALA A 241 -6.52 3.07 -13.30
N ASP A 242 -7.28 3.18 -12.21
CA ASP A 242 -7.91 4.42 -11.76
C ASP A 242 -6.97 5.26 -10.88
N ILE A 243 -6.06 4.59 -10.18
CA ILE A 243 -5.07 5.19 -9.27
C ILE A 243 -3.73 4.53 -9.51
N ILE A 244 -2.66 5.33 -9.56
CA ILE A 244 -1.28 4.86 -9.68
C ILE A 244 -0.58 4.95 -8.33
N MET A 245 0.00 3.85 -7.86
CA MET A 245 0.78 3.79 -6.63
C MET A 245 2.27 3.67 -6.91
N ILE A 246 3.05 4.53 -6.25
CA ILE A 246 4.52 4.46 -6.21
C ILE A 246 4.95 3.73 -4.92
N LYS A 247 5.83 2.74 -5.06
CA LYS A 247 6.30 1.88 -3.98
C LYS A 247 7.79 1.55 -4.15
N PRO A 248 8.67 1.87 -3.17
CA PRO A 248 8.47 2.63 -1.93
C PRO A 248 8.18 4.13 -2.13
N ALA A 249 7.93 4.87 -1.02
CA ALA A 249 7.60 6.30 -1.09
C ALA A 249 8.83 7.20 -0.95
N MET A 250 9.50 7.17 0.20
CA MET A 250 10.44 8.21 0.63
C MET A 250 11.64 8.41 -0.31
N SER A 251 12.22 7.32 -0.81
CA SER A 251 13.37 7.37 -1.72
C SER A 251 12.98 7.56 -3.19
N TYR A 252 11.68 7.70 -3.51
CA TYR A 252 11.14 7.75 -4.86
C TYR A 252 10.17 8.93 -5.06
N LEU A 253 10.34 10.02 -4.28
CA LEU A 253 9.52 11.22 -4.42
C LEU A 253 9.76 11.96 -5.75
N ASP A 254 10.88 11.75 -6.40
CA ASP A 254 11.14 12.18 -7.77
C ASP A 254 10.15 11.51 -8.74
N MET A 255 9.92 10.19 -8.61
CA MET A 255 8.93 9.46 -9.39
C MET A 255 7.50 9.93 -9.11
N VAL A 256 7.15 10.16 -7.83
CA VAL A 256 5.87 10.76 -7.45
C VAL A 256 5.66 12.07 -8.21
N SER A 257 6.64 12.98 -8.15
CA SER A 257 6.56 14.29 -8.81
C SER A 257 6.48 14.19 -10.32
N GLU A 258 7.15 13.22 -10.93
CA GLU A 258 7.15 13.03 -12.39
C GLU A 258 5.80 12.46 -12.87
N VAL A 259 5.28 11.40 -12.24
CA VAL A 259 3.98 10.83 -12.55
C VAL A 259 2.85 11.84 -12.31
N TYR A 260 2.89 12.59 -11.22
CA TYR A 260 1.92 13.65 -10.92
C TYR A 260 1.84 14.71 -12.02
N LYS A 261 2.98 15.11 -12.58
CA LYS A 261 3.03 16.12 -13.67
C LYS A 261 2.61 15.58 -15.03
N ALA A 262 2.76 14.27 -15.25
CA ALA A 262 2.54 13.63 -16.53
C ALA A 262 1.14 13.03 -16.69
N THR A 263 0.38 12.88 -15.60
CA THR A 263 -0.91 12.19 -15.60
C THR A 263 -1.99 12.99 -14.90
N ASN A 264 -3.26 12.60 -15.10
CA ASN A 264 -4.43 13.23 -14.47
C ASN A 264 -5.15 12.26 -13.51
N VAL A 265 -4.55 11.12 -13.19
CA VAL A 265 -5.10 10.17 -12.22
C VAL A 265 -4.58 10.48 -10.80
N PRO A 266 -5.33 10.17 -9.73
CA PRO A 266 -4.82 10.28 -8.37
C PRO A 266 -3.55 9.45 -8.17
N ILE A 267 -2.61 9.99 -7.38
CA ILE A 267 -1.35 9.33 -7.07
C ILE A 267 -1.35 8.85 -5.62
N ALA A 268 -1.14 7.57 -5.43
CA ALA A 268 -0.86 6.97 -4.14
C ALA A 268 0.64 6.74 -3.95
N ALA A 269 1.11 6.79 -2.70
CA ALA A 269 2.45 6.34 -2.35
C ALA A 269 2.41 5.45 -1.12
N TYR A 270 3.20 4.38 -1.14
CA TYR A 270 3.31 3.46 -0.01
C TYR A 270 4.60 3.73 0.77
N SER A 271 4.45 4.28 1.98
CA SER A 271 5.53 4.29 2.98
C SER A 271 5.69 2.88 3.55
N VAL A 272 6.65 2.16 3.00
CA VAL A 272 6.77 0.71 3.19
C VAL A 272 7.39 0.34 4.54
N SER A 273 7.37 -0.95 4.83
CA SER A 273 7.81 -1.54 6.10
C SER A 273 9.24 -1.18 6.52
N GLY A 274 10.17 -1.10 5.58
CA GLY A 274 11.56 -0.68 5.87
C GLY A 274 11.66 0.79 6.23
N GLU A 275 10.88 1.66 5.61
CA GLU A 275 10.81 3.08 5.96
C GLU A 275 10.24 3.24 7.39
N TYR A 276 9.20 2.49 7.74
CA TYR A 276 8.66 2.42 9.09
C TYR A 276 9.70 1.93 10.12
N ALA A 277 10.32 0.79 9.85
CA ALA A 277 11.30 0.17 10.76
C ALA A 277 12.53 1.05 10.99
N MET A 278 13.01 1.77 9.96
CA MET A 278 14.12 2.72 10.08
C MET A 278 13.78 3.88 11.03
N VAL A 279 12.58 4.43 10.95
CA VAL A 279 12.13 5.50 11.84
C VAL A 279 12.02 4.98 13.27
N LYS A 280 11.36 3.82 13.49
CA LYS A 280 11.27 3.18 14.80
C LYS A 280 12.64 2.94 15.45
N ALA A 281 13.57 2.37 14.68
CA ALA A 281 14.92 2.08 15.17
C ALA A 281 15.69 3.35 15.57
N ALA A 282 15.66 4.40 14.75
CA ALA A 282 16.34 5.65 15.04
C ALA A 282 15.68 6.41 16.21
N ALA A 283 14.36 6.39 16.31
CA ALA A 283 13.62 6.98 17.41
C ALA A 283 13.93 6.26 18.75
N LYS A 284 13.98 4.93 18.76
CA LYS A 284 14.33 4.11 19.94
C LYS A 284 15.72 4.41 20.46
N MET A 285 16.65 4.78 19.59
CA MET A 285 18.01 5.23 19.96
C MET A 285 18.06 6.70 20.40
N GLY A 286 16.95 7.43 20.32
CA GLY A 286 16.90 8.85 20.66
C GLY A 286 17.59 9.78 19.65
N TRP A 287 17.87 9.31 18.44
CA TRP A 287 18.54 10.10 17.42
C TRP A 287 17.60 11.02 16.63
N ILE A 288 16.32 10.67 16.58
CA ILE A 288 15.26 11.45 15.94
C ILE A 288 14.03 11.53 16.83
N ASP A 289 13.24 12.59 16.66
CA ASP A 289 11.90 12.74 17.22
C ASP A 289 10.91 12.06 16.26
N GLU A 290 10.34 10.93 16.68
CA GLU A 290 9.48 10.09 15.84
C GLU A 290 8.28 10.86 15.31
N ASP A 291 7.57 11.59 16.17
CA ASP A 291 6.38 12.34 15.78
C ASP A 291 6.69 13.39 14.71
N LYS A 292 7.80 14.12 14.87
CA LYS A 292 8.20 15.16 13.93
C LYS A 292 8.62 14.58 12.57
N ILE A 293 9.41 13.51 12.57
CA ILE A 293 9.88 12.92 11.32
C ILE A 293 8.73 12.29 10.53
N VAL A 294 7.77 11.65 11.22
CA VAL A 294 6.57 11.08 10.59
C VAL A 294 5.72 12.18 9.92
N CYS A 295 5.52 13.31 10.61
CA CYS A 295 4.85 14.46 10.01
C CYS A 295 5.60 15.01 8.78
N GLU A 296 6.93 15.09 8.84
CA GLU A 296 7.76 15.59 7.75
C GLU A 296 7.77 14.64 6.55
N MET A 297 7.84 13.35 6.78
CA MET A 297 7.77 12.31 5.73
C MET A 297 6.43 12.38 4.99
N ALA A 298 5.30 12.42 5.72
CA ALA A 298 3.99 12.57 5.12
C ALA A 298 3.88 13.87 4.30
N ALA A 299 4.25 15.02 4.91
CA ALA A 299 4.23 16.30 4.19
C ALA A 299 5.11 16.30 2.93
N SER A 300 6.23 15.58 2.96
CA SER A 300 7.11 15.46 1.80
C SER A 300 6.49 14.68 0.66
N ALA A 301 5.76 13.60 0.96
CA ALA A 301 5.03 12.82 -0.02
C ALA A 301 3.90 13.65 -0.67
N TYR A 302 3.07 14.30 0.13
CA TYR A 302 2.00 15.17 -0.40
C TYR A 302 2.53 16.36 -1.19
N ARG A 303 3.64 16.98 -0.75
CA ARG A 303 4.30 18.06 -1.50
C ARG A 303 4.84 17.60 -2.84
N ALA A 304 5.22 16.33 -2.96
CA ALA A 304 5.65 15.75 -4.24
C ALA A 304 4.50 15.48 -5.21
N GLY A 305 3.24 15.43 -4.73
CA GLY A 305 2.06 15.22 -5.57
C GLY A 305 1.17 14.03 -5.17
N VAL A 306 1.44 13.41 -4.02
CA VAL A 306 0.60 12.33 -3.48
C VAL A 306 -0.78 12.88 -3.10
N SER A 307 -1.82 12.16 -3.48
CA SER A 307 -3.21 12.39 -3.04
C SER A 307 -3.66 11.37 -1.99
N ILE A 308 -3.02 10.19 -1.96
CA ILE A 308 -3.39 9.05 -1.10
C ILE A 308 -2.10 8.48 -0.49
N TYR A 309 -2.05 8.34 0.82
CA TYR A 309 -0.85 7.88 1.52
C TYR A 309 -1.09 6.60 2.30
N LEU A 310 -0.54 5.49 1.82
CA LEU A 310 -0.54 4.21 2.49
C LEU A 310 0.64 4.16 3.47
N THR A 311 0.34 4.01 4.77
CA THR A 311 1.36 4.09 5.82
C THR A 311 0.95 3.35 7.09
N TYR A 312 1.91 2.72 7.74
CA TYR A 312 1.75 2.13 9.07
C TYR A 312 1.56 3.17 10.18
N TYR A 313 1.83 4.44 9.90
CA TYR A 313 1.63 5.58 10.81
C TYR A 313 0.26 6.27 10.62
N ALA A 314 -0.72 5.63 9.97
CA ALA A 314 -1.99 6.30 9.69
C ALA A 314 -2.74 6.72 10.96
N LYS A 315 -2.67 5.94 12.06
CA LYS A 315 -3.29 6.28 13.35
C LYS A 315 -2.61 7.49 14.00
N GLU A 316 -1.28 7.51 14.00
CA GLU A 316 -0.48 8.61 14.52
C GLU A 316 -0.70 9.90 13.71
N LEU A 317 -0.68 9.78 12.37
CA LEU A 317 -0.95 10.93 11.49
C LEU A 317 -2.36 11.49 11.69
N ALA A 318 -3.37 10.62 11.84
CA ALA A 318 -4.74 11.05 12.13
C ALA A 318 -4.81 11.83 13.43
N ARG A 319 -4.13 11.38 14.50
CA ARG A 319 -3.98 12.12 15.76
C ARG A 319 -3.27 13.45 15.57
N PHE A 320 -2.17 13.49 14.81
CA PHE A 320 -1.41 14.73 14.56
C PHE A 320 -2.20 15.76 13.76
N ILE A 321 -3.12 15.30 12.89
CA ILE A 321 -4.08 16.18 12.20
C ILE A 321 -5.04 16.80 13.21
N ASP A 322 -5.64 16.01 14.12
CA ASP A 322 -6.54 16.51 15.18
C ASP A 322 -5.84 17.50 16.12
N GLU A 323 -4.59 17.26 16.43
CA GLU A 323 -3.76 18.16 17.26
C GLU A 323 -3.32 19.45 16.50
N GLY A 324 -3.61 19.56 15.20
CA GLY A 324 -3.21 20.68 14.34
C GLY A 324 -1.70 20.78 14.11
N ARG A 325 -0.96 19.68 14.29
CA ARG A 325 0.50 19.60 14.05
C ARG A 325 0.81 19.49 12.56
N ILE A 326 -0.05 18.76 11.83
CA ILE A 326 -0.02 18.57 10.38
C ILE A 326 -1.45 18.70 9.84
N GLY A 327 -1.63 19.05 8.54
CA GLY A 327 -2.96 19.25 7.97
C GLY A 327 -3.19 20.68 7.47
#